data_eeb34659ebbb6681023a25d1adeb2430
#
_entry.id   eeb34659ebbb6681023a25d1adeb2430
#
_cell.length_a   1.000
_cell.length_b   1.000
_cell.length_c   1.000
_cell.angle_alpha   90.00
_cell.angle_beta   90.00
_cell.angle_gamma   90.00
#
_symmetry.space_group_name_H-M   'P 1'
#
loop_
_entity.id
_entity.type
_entity.pdbx_description
1 polymer ?
#
loop_
_entity_poly.entity_id
_entity_poly.type
_entity_poly.pdbx_seq_one_letter_code
_entity_poly.pdbx_strand_id
1 'polypeptide(L)'
;MPKAYYVAEHIITDAAKFEEYRVKVAPMIAKHGGRYLTKGNAHAFPEGGHWKPERVVVIEFPDKQSLNAWYNSPEYQPLFALRKESTSDLDMIITLEGV
;
A
#
# COMPACT_ATOMS: atom_id res chain seq x y z
N MET A 1 -6.48 4.69 20.89
CA MET A 1 -5.25 4.50 20.12
C MET A 1 -5.37 5.15 18.77
N PRO A 2 -4.36 5.89 18.34
CA PRO A 2 -4.40 6.50 17.00
C PRO A 2 -4.43 5.42 15.92
N LYS A 3 -5.12 5.71 14.84
CA LYS A 3 -5.09 4.86 13.66
C LYS A 3 -3.73 4.97 12.98
N ALA A 4 -3.42 4.02 12.13
CA ALA A 4 -2.19 4.03 11.36
C ALA A 4 -2.52 3.91 9.87
N TYR A 5 -1.67 4.47 9.02
CA TYR A 5 -1.91 4.52 7.59
C TYR A 5 -0.70 4.00 6.85
N TYR A 6 -0.97 3.15 5.87
CA TYR A 6 0.01 2.66 4.92
C TYR A 6 -0.22 3.43 3.64
N VAL A 7 0.78 4.17 3.20
CA VAL A 7 0.69 5.01 2.00
C VAL A 7 1.72 4.54 1.00
N ALA A 8 1.27 4.16 -0.18
CA ALA A 8 2.13 3.59 -1.21
C ALA A 8 1.98 4.34 -2.51
N GLU A 9 3.11 4.72 -3.10
CA GLU A 9 3.13 5.10 -4.51
C GLU A 9 3.53 3.85 -5.28
N HIS A 10 2.62 3.34 -6.13
CA HIS A 10 2.91 2.17 -6.95
C HIS A 10 3.19 2.57 -8.39
N ILE A 11 4.39 2.24 -8.83
CA ILE A 11 4.79 2.39 -10.23
C ILE A 11 4.83 0.98 -10.81
N ILE A 12 3.74 0.59 -11.46
CA ILE A 12 3.53 -0.79 -11.89
C ILE A 12 4.29 -1.05 -13.18
N THR A 13 5.13 -2.09 -13.17
CA THR A 13 5.91 -2.50 -14.34
C THR A 13 5.41 -3.82 -14.95
N ASP A 14 4.63 -4.59 -14.18
CA ASP A 14 4.01 -5.83 -14.64
C ASP A 14 2.58 -5.89 -14.10
N ALA A 15 1.64 -5.49 -14.95
CA ALA A 15 0.24 -5.34 -14.53
C ALA A 15 -0.38 -6.67 -14.11
N ALA A 16 -0.04 -7.77 -14.78
CA ALA A 16 -0.61 -9.08 -14.46
C ALA A 16 -0.15 -9.56 -13.09
N LYS A 17 1.14 -9.43 -12.79
CA LYS A 17 1.67 -9.81 -11.47
C LYS A 17 1.13 -8.91 -10.37
N PHE A 18 1.00 -7.62 -10.65
CA PHE A 18 0.47 -6.69 -9.65
C PHE A 18 -1.01 -7.00 -9.33
N GLU A 19 -1.78 -7.38 -10.35
CA GLU A 19 -3.18 -7.77 -10.14
C GLU A 19 -3.26 -9.02 -9.26
N GLU A 20 -2.37 -9.99 -9.48
CA GLU A 20 -2.28 -11.18 -8.64
C GLU A 20 -1.97 -10.78 -7.19
N TYR A 21 -1.01 -9.87 -7.00
CA TYR A 21 -0.66 -9.35 -5.68
C TYR A 21 -1.88 -8.71 -5.02
N ARG A 22 -2.55 -7.82 -5.74
CA ARG A 22 -3.69 -7.07 -5.23
C ARG A 22 -4.82 -7.99 -4.75
N VAL A 23 -5.13 -9.00 -5.55
CA VAL A 23 -6.20 -9.95 -5.22
C VAL A 23 -5.85 -10.76 -3.98
N LYS A 24 -4.59 -11.18 -3.85
CA LYS A 24 -4.16 -12.02 -2.74
C LYS A 24 -3.97 -11.24 -1.43
N VAL A 25 -3.54 -10.01 -1.51
CA VAL A 25 -3.24 -9.21 -0.32
C VAL A 25 -4.49 -8.65 0.34
N ALA A 26 -5.55 -8.37 -0.42
CA ALA A 26 -6.74 -7.72 0.09
C ALA A 26 -7.38 -8.44 1.29
N PRO A 27 -7.63 -9.76 1.24
CA PRO A 27 -8.20 -10.45 2.41
C PRO A 27 -7.24 -10.47 3.60
N MET A 28 -5.94 -10.44 3.36
CA MET A 28 -4.94 -10.42 4.42
C MET A 28 -4.96 -9.08 5.17
N ILE A 29 -5.08 -7.99 4.41
CA ILE A 29 -5.22 -6.65 4.99
C ILE A 29 -6.50 -6.58 5.83
N ALA A 30 -7.61 -7.08 5.31
CA ALA A 30 -8.88 -7.09 6.02
C ALA A 30 -8.79 -7.90 7.32
N LYS A 31 -8.09 -9.02 7.30
CA LYS A 31 -7.89 -9.88 8.47
C LYS A 31 -7.20 -9.11 9.61
N HIS A 32 -6.34 -8.16 9.28
CA HIS A 32 -5.64 -7.34 10.27
C HIS A 32 -6.35 -6.03 10.56
N GLY A 33 -7.61 -5.90 10.15
CA GLY A 33 -8.42 -4.73 10.44
C GLY A 33 -8.18 -3.55 9.50
N GLY A 34 -7.41 -3.76 8.44
CA GLY A 34 -7.13 -2.72 7.48
C GLY A 34 -8.25 -2.53 6.47
N ARG A 35 -8.35 -1.32 5.94
CA ARG A 35 -9.30 -1.03 4.86
C ARG A 35 -8.70 0.00 3.91
N TYR A 36 -9.00 -0.17 2.63
CA TYR A 36 -8.56 0.79 1.61
C TYR A 36 -9.37 2.07 1.72
N LEU A 37 -8.70 3.22 1.72
CA LEU A 37 -9.35 4.53 1.70
C LEU A 37 -9.40 5.11 0.30
N THR A 38 -8.49 4.71 -0.60
CA THR A 38 -8.43 5.20 -1.97
C THR A 38 -8.24 4.03 -2.92
N LYS A 39 -8.59 4.27 -4.19
CA LYS A 39 -8.31 3.32 -5.26
C LYS A 39 -6.96 3.59 -5.92
N GLY A 40 -6.28 4.65 -5.48
CA GLY A 40 -4.93 4.96 -5.90
C GLY A 40 -4.79 5.91 -7.08
N ASN A 41 -5.85 6.23 -7.80
CA ASN A 41 -5.75 7.12 -8.95
C ASN A 41 -5.58 8.57 -8.51
N ALA A 42 -4.51 9.22 -8.96
CA ALA A 42 -4.31 10.63 -8.68
C ALA A 42 -5.37 11.47 -9.40
N HIS A 43 -5.88 12.46 -8.70
CA HIS A 43 -6.98 13.30 -9.20
C HIS A 43 -6.46 14.62 -9.75
N ALA A 44 -5.55 15.28 -9.03
CA ALA A 44 -5.01 16.56 -9.43
C ALA A 44 -3.71 16.82 -8.65
N PHE A 45 -2.93 17.76 -9.14
CA PHE A 45 -1.69 18.18 -8.48
C PHE A 45 -1.74 19.71 -8.29
N PRO A 46 -2.50 20.20 -7.26
CA PRO A 46 -2.67 21.65 -7.06
C PRO A 46 -1.35 22.40 -6.85
N GLU A 47 -0.37 21.73 -6.23
CA GLU A 47 0.94 22.31 -5.96
C GLU A 47 2.03 21.25 -6.07
N GLY A 48 3.27 21.69 -6.22
CA GLY A 48 4.42 20.82 -6.27
C GLY A 48 4.60 20.22 -7.66
N GLY A 49 5.73 20.48 -8.30
CA GLY A 49 5.99 19.99 -9.63
C GLY A 49 6.93 18.79 -9.69
N HIS A 50 7.55 18.45 -8.57
CA HIS A 50 8.57 17.41 -8.52
C HIS A 50 8.01 16.01 -8.24
N TRP A 51 6.80 15.90 -7.72
CA TRP A 51 6.19 14.61 -7.40
C TRP A 51 4.79 14.54 -8.01
N LYS A 52 4.64 13.72 -9.03
CA LYS A 52 3.37 13.53 -9.75
C LYS A 52 3.07 12.04 -9.87
N PRO A 53 2.69 11.39 -8.76
CA PRO A 53 2.38 9.97 -8.79
C PRO A 53 1.10 9.70 -9.57
N GLU A 54 1.06 8.60 -10.30
CA GLU A 54 -0.16 8.17 -10.97
C GLU A 54 -1.09 7.44 -10.00
N ARG A 55 -0.51 6.67 -9.09
CA ARG A 55 -1.27 5.83 -8.17
C ARG A 55 -0.71 5.94 -6.77
N VAL A 56 -1.55 6.43 -5.86
CA VAL A 56 -1.23 6.48 -4.44
C VAL A 56 -2.32 5.73 -3.69
N VAL A 57 -1.95 4.65 -3.02
CA VAL A 57 -2.88 3.82 -2.25
C VAL A 57 -2.75 4.19 -0.79
N VAL A 58 -3.88 4.39 -0.12
CA VAL A 58 -3.91 4.64 1.33
C VAL A 58 -4.75 3.56 1.98
N ILE A 59 -4.17 2.87 2.94
CA ILE A 59 -4.83 1.83 3.71
C ILE A 59 -4.83 2.23 5.18
N GLU A 60 -5.99 2.21 5.81
CA GLU A 60 -6.15 2.54 7.22
C GLU A 60 -6.17 1.27 8.06
N PHE A 61 -5.41 1.25 9.15
CA PHE A 61 -5.42 0.19 10.15
C PHE A 61 -5.89 0.75 11.48
N PRO A 62 -6.47 -0.08 12.35
CA PRO A 62 -6.97 0.40 13.66
C PRO A 62 -5.87 1.01 14.52
N ASP A 63 -4.63 0.53 14.38
CA ASP A 63 -3.48 1.03 15.11
C ASP A 63 -2.18 0.61 14.41
N LYS A 64 -1.08 1.15 14.88
CA LYS A 64 0.25 0.87 14.33
C LYS A 64 0.64 -0.59 14.52
N GLN A 65 0.22 -1.19 15.62
CA GLN A 65 0.54 -2.59 15.91
C GLN A 65 -0.09 -3.53 14.87
N SER A 66 -1.35 -3.28 14.51
CA SER A 66 -2.05 -4.08 13.50
C SER A 66 -1.39 -3.95 12.12
N LEU A 67 -1.01 -2.73 11.76
CA LEU A 67 -0.31 -2.49 10.49
C LEU A 67 1.01 -3.26 10.45
N ASN A 68 1.80 -3.14 11.50
CA ASN A 68 3.10 -3.81 11.56
C ASN A 68 2.95 -5.33 11.62
N ALA A 69 1.92 -5.83 12.30
CA ALA A 69 1.65 -7.27 12.36
C ALA A 69 1.37 -7.83 10.96
N TRP A 70 0.60 -7.10 10.14
CA TRP A 70 0.37 -7.50 8.76
C TRP A 70 1.65 -7.41 7.94
N TYR A 71 2.31 -6.26 7.95
CA TYR A 71 3.45 -6.01 7.07
C TYR A 71 4.61 -6.96 7.33
N ASN A 72 4.80 -7.34 8.59
CA ASN A 72 5.90 -8.23 9.01
C ASN A 72 5.48 -9.69 9.12
N SER A 73 4.22 -10.03 8.81
CA SER A 73 3.76 -11.40 8.92
C SER A 73 4.48 -12.32 7.93
N PRO A 74 4.74 -13.59 8.31
CA PRO A 74 5.30 -14.56 7.37
C PRO A 74 4.43 -14.76 6.13
N GLU A 75 3.11 -14.63 6.29
CA GLU A 75 2.15 -14.81 5.20
C GLU A 75 2.28 -13.73 4.13
N TYR A 76 2.66 -12.51 4.54
CA TYR A 76 2.80 -11.41 3.61
C TYR A 76 4.11 -11.48 2.82
N GLN A 77 5.15 -12.14 3.33
CA GLN A 77 6.47 -12.10 2.70
C GLN A 77 6.50 -12.58 1.24
N PRO A 78 5.81 -13.67 0.86
CA PRO A 78 5.74 -14.03 -0.56
C PRO A 78 5.05 -12.97 -1.40
N LEU A 79 4.06 -12.28 -0.84
CA LEU A 79 3.34 -11.20 -1.53
C LEU A 79 4.20 -9.95 -1.63
N PHE A 80 5.02 -9.68 -0.61
CA PHE A 80 6.01 -8.62 -0.69
C PHE A 80 6.93 -8.83 -1.89
N ALA A 81 7.44 -10.06 -2.06
CA ALA A 81 8.29 -10.40 -3.19
C ALA A 81 7.55 -10.18 -4.53
N LEU A 82 6.31 -10.62 -4.61
CA LEU A 82 5.49 -10.45 -5.81
C LEU A 82 5.27 -8.96 -6.13
N ARG A 83 5.03 -8.14 -5.11
CA ARG A 83 4.88 -6.70 -5.31
C ARG A 83 6.19 -6.10 -5.85
N LYS A 84 7.33 -6.48 -5.27
CA LYS A 84 8.63 -5.99 -5.75
C LYS A 84 8.90 -6.39 -7.19
N GLU A 85 8.49 -7.58 -7.59
CA GLU A 85 8.66 -8.04 -8.98
C GLU A 85 7.75 -7.33 -9.96
N SER A 86 6.65 -6.76 -9.49
CA SER A 86 5.65 -6.13 -10.35
C SER A 86 5.70 -4.61 -10.35
N THR A 87 6.64 -4.01 -9.61
CA THR A 87 6.76 -2.57 -9.47
C THR A 87 8.20 -2.12 -9.71
N SER A 88 8.36 -0.81 -9.98
CA SER A 88 9.66 -0.18 -10.18
C SER A 88 10.43 -0.08 -8.85
N ASP A 89 11.75 0.06 -8.95
CA ASP A 89 12.60 0.35 -7.80
C ASP A 89 12.28 1.69 -7.15
N LEU A 90 11.54 2.55 -7.87
CA LEU A 90 11.09 3.85 -7.35
C LEU A 90 9.78 3.75 -6.59
N ASP A 91 9.19 2.56 -6.50
CA ASP A 91 8.00 2.31 -5.71
C ASP A 91 8.29 2.69 -4.25
N MET A 92 7.36 3.41 -3.62
CA MET A 92 7.62 3.96 -2.29
C MET A 92 6.50 3.61 -1.32
N ILE A 93 6.90 3.22 -0.12
CA ILE A 93 5.97 2.92 0.97
C ILE A 93 6.34 3.81 2.15
N ILE A 94 5.36 4.50 2.72
CA ILE A 94 5.53 5.16 4.00
C ILE A 94 4.39 4.77 4.93
N THR A 95 4.64 4.82 6.22
CA THR A 95 3.60 4.60 7.20
C THR A 95 3.46 5.84 8.05
N LEU A 96 2.21 6.19 8.38
CA LEU A 96 1.88 7.37 9.16
C LEU A 96 1.05 6.99 10.37
N GLU A 97 1.22 7.74 11.44
CA GLU A 97 0.40 7.58 12.62
C GLU A 97 -0.66 8.67 12.62
N GLY A 98 -1.92 8.30 12.91
CA GLY A 98 -3.01 9.25 12.98
C GLY A 98 -3.00 10.04 14.28
N VAL A 99 -3.89 11.00 14.36
CA VAL A 99 -4.03 11.85 15.57
C VAL A 99 -4.85 11.18 16.65
#